data_591d19ba99968f9824cefc8b0330b39e
#
_entry.id   591d19ba99968f9824cefc8b0330b39e
#
_cell.length_a   1.000
_cell.length_b   1.000
_cell.length_c   1.000
_cell.angle_alpha   90.00
_cell.angle_beta   90.00
_cell.angle_gamma   90.00
#
_symmetry.space_group_name_H-M   'P 1'
#
loop_
_entity.id
_entity.type
_entity.pdbx_description
1 polymer ?
#
loop_
_entity_poly.entity_id
_entity_poly.type
_entity_poly.pdbx_seq_one_letter_code
_entity_poly.pdbx_strand_id
1 'polypeptide(L)'
;IVAEGYDLVSGWKKKRYDHKLTKNLPSKLFNWAARKVSGLTLHDFNCGLKAYRKDVVKTIDVRGEMHRYIPVLAKSAGFSHITEKVVIHQARKYGKTKFGIERFINGFLDLLTIGFLSKFGKRPMHLFGALGVLVFFIGFCFAFYLGIDKLFIDPTGRLITNRPQFFLALTSMIIGTQFFLAGFLAELVLRSRETEP
;
A
#
# COMPACT_ATOMS: atom_id res chain seq x y z
N ILE A 1 -1.29 -26.45 -13.99
CA ILE A 1 -1.86 -26.09 -12.68
C ILE A 1 -2.25 -27.36 -11.93
N VAL A 2 -3.24 -28.11 -12.42
CA VAL A 2 -3.78 -29.26 -11.67
C VAL A 2 -2.72 -30.34 -11.47
N ALA A 3 -1.93 -30.67 -12.50
CA ALA A 3 -0.91 -31.72 -12.42
C ALA A 3 0.31 -31.36 -11.56
N GLU A 4 0.60 -30.07 -11.36
CA GLU A 4 1.77 -29.58 -10.63
C GLU A 4 1.41 -28.94 -9.27
N GLY A 5 0.13 -28.97 -8.87
CA GLY A 5 -0.32 -28.49 -7.56
C GLY A 5 -0.29 -26.96 -7.36
N TYR A 6 -0.15 -26.16 -8.42
CA TYR A 6 -0.16 -24.71 -8.30
C TYR A 6 -1.56 -24.16 -8.12
N ASP A 7 -1.70 -23.17 -7.26
CA ASP A 7 -2.95 -22.43 -7.04
C ASP A 7 -3.18 -21.37 -8.13
N LEU A 8 -2.09 -20.71 -8.54
CA LEU A 8 -2.12 -19.67 -9.56
C LEU A 8 -0.84 -19.69 -10.41
N VAL A 9 -0.99 -19.57 -11.71
CA VAL A 9 0.11 -19.41 -12.67
C VAL A 9 -0.08 -18.12 -13.44
N SER A 10 0.86 -17.16 -13.31
CA SER A 10 0.85 -15.90 -14.04
C SER A 10 1.69 -15.99 -15.30
N GLY A 11 1.28 -15.33 -16.39
CA GLY A 11 2.12 -15.21 -17.56
C GLY A 11 3.26 -14.23 -17.33
N TRP A 12 4.45 -14.54 -17.84
CA TRP A 12 5.60 -13.64 -17.89
C TRP A 12 5.98 -13.29 -19.31
N LYS A 13 5.82 -12.01 -19.67
CA LYS A 13 6.24 -11.47 -20.98
C LYS A 13 7.74 -11.15 -20.96
N LYS A 14 8.58 -12.16 -21.14
CA LYS A 14 10.06 -12.01 -21.11
C LYS A 14 10.57 -11.04 -22.18
N LYS A 15 10.02 -11.09 -23.40
CA LYS A 15 10.28 -10.14 -24.47
C LYS A 15 9.04 -9.27 -24.68
N ARG A 16 9.18 -7.96 -24.50
CA ARG A 16 8.13 -6.96 -24.74
C ARG A 16 8.49 -6.14 -25.95
N TYR A 17 7.59 -6.05 -26.92
CA TYR A 17 7.75 -5.26 -28.13
C TYR A 17 7.13 -3.85 -27.99
N ASP A 18 6.86 -3.40 -26.77
CA ASP A 18 6.34 -2.07 -26.48
C ASP A 18 7.45 -1.01 -26.39
N HIS A 19 7.11 0.29 -26.56
CA HIS A 19 8.04 1.42 -26.44
C HIS A 19 8.79 1.40 -25.11
N LYS A 20 10.15 1.45 -25.19
CA LYS A 20 11.06 1.18 -24.05
C LYS A 20 10.93 2.20 -22.90
N LEU A 21 10.79 3.50 -23.19
CA LEU A 21 10.85 4.55 -22.17
C LEU A 21 9.50 4.82 -21.48
N THR A 22 8.41 4.89 -22.26
CA THR A 22 7.10 5.29 -21.73
C THR A 22 6.32 4.18 -21.03
N LYS A 23 6.62 2.91 -21.34
CA LYS A 23 5.87 1.77 -20.78
C LYS A 23 6.72 0.80 -19.96
N ASN A 24 8.00 0.59 -20.33
CA ASN A 24 8.81 -0.42 -19.66
C ASN A 24 9.37 0.05 -18.32
N LEU A 25 9.77 1.33 -18.18
CA LEU A 25 10.32 1.86 -16.93
C LEU A 25 9.27 1.91 -15.81
N PRO A 26 8.07 2.50 -16.02
CA PRO A 26 7.01 2.46 -15.03
C PRO A 26 6.58 1.05 -14.64
N SER A 27 6.53 0.13 -15.61
CA SER A 27 6.19 -1.27 -15.36
C SER A 27 7.24 -2.01 -14.53
N LYS A 28 8.54 -1.72 -14.74
CA LYS A 28 9.63 -2.30 -13.95
C LYS A 28 9.58 -1.81 -12.48
N LEU A 29 9.40 -0.50 -12.29
CA LEU A 29 9.25 0.10 -10.96
C LEU A 29 8.05 -0.49 -10.22
N PHE A 30 6.91 -0.58 -10.90
CA PHE A 30 5.71 -1.19 -10.37
C PHE A 30 5.93 -2.67 -9.96
N ASN A 31 6.52 -3.48 -10.84
CA ASN A 31 6.78 -4.89 -10.55
C ASN A 31 7.79 -5.06 -9.39
N TRP A 32 8.79 -4.18 -9.30
CA TRP A 32 9.73 -4.17 -8.18
C TRP A 32 9.01 -3.87 -6.86
N ALA A 33 8.20 -2.82 -6.83
CA ALA A 33 7.44 -2.44 -5.64
C ALA A 33 6.42 -3.51 -5.25
N ALA A 34 5.70 -4.10 -6.23
CA ALA A 34 4.77 -5.18 -6.00
C ALA A 34 5.45 -6.43 -5.41
N ARG A 35 6.66 -6.79 -5.88
CA ARG A 35 7.46 -7.86 -5.29
C ARG A 35 7.81 -7.57 -3.84
N LYS A 36 8.29 -6.36 -3.56
CA LYS A 36 8.74 -5.97 -2.21
C LYS A 36 7.58 -5.97 -1.20
N VAL A 37 6.42 -5.53 -1.64
CA VAL A 37 5.20 -5.47 -0.82
C VAL A 37 4.61 -6.86 -0.60
N SER A 38 4.50 -7.67 -1.67
CA SER A 38 3.83 -8.98 -1.61
C SER A 38 4.74 -10.13 -1.17
N GLY A 39 6.07 -9.96 -1.27
CA GLY A 39 7.02 -11.06 -1.09
C GLY A 39 6.85 -12.19 -2.11
N LEU A 40 6.27 -11.92 -3.28
CA LEU A 40 6.18 -12.84 -4.42
C LEU A 40 7.35 -12.62 -5.39
N THR A 41 7.89 -13.69 -5.95
CA THR A 41 9.05 -13.64 -6.88
C THR A 41 8.66 -13.49 -8.36
N LEU A 42 7.43 -13.03 -8.65
CA LEU A 42 6.93 -12.86 -10.02
C LEU A 42 7.63 -11.70 -10.75
N HIS A 43 7.96 -11.90 -12.02
CA HIS A 43 8.58 -10.88 -12.87
C HIS A 43 7.55 -9.95 -13.51
N ASP A 44 6.32 -10.41 -13.76
CA ASP A 44 5.27 -9.63 -14.42
C ASP A 44 3.90 -9.76 -13.76
N PHE A 45 3.57 -8.83 -12.87
CA PHE A 45 2.24 -8.74 -12.26
C PHE A 45 1.17 -8.23 -13.23
N ASN A 46 1.58 -7.48 -14.27
CA ASN A 46 0.68 -6.84 -15.23
C ASN A 46 0.26 -7.76 -16.39
N CYS A 47 0.68 -9.02 -16.42
CA CYS A 47 0.25 -9.93 -17.46
C CYS A 47 -1.23 -10.26 -17.30
N GLY A 48 -2.04 -10.03 -18.34
CA GLY A 48 -3.47 -10.36 -18.33
C GLY A 48 -3.74 -11.87 -18.42
N LEU A 49 -2.76 -12.65 -18.91
CA LEU A 49 -2.89 -14.10 -18.98
C LEU A 49 -2.52 -14.71 -17.63
N LYS A 50 -3.51 -15.24 -16.95
CA LYS A 50 -3.37 -15.93 -15.67
C LYS A 50 -4.30 -17.13 -15.64
N ALA A 51 -3.85 -18.20 -15.01
CA ALA A 51 -4.65 -19.39 -14.78
C ALA A 51 -4.74 -19.65 -13.27
N TYR A 52 -5.92 -19.99 -12.77
CA TYR A 52 -6.18 -20.16 -11.35
C TYR A 52 -6.95 -21.44 -11.08
N ARG A 53 -6.82 -21.97 -9.87
CA ARG A 53 -7.75 -22.96 -9.35
C ARG A 53 -9.10 -22.31 -9.08
N LYS A 54 -10.17 -23.09 -9.16
CA LYS A 54 -11.54 -22.64 -8.90
C LYS A 54 -11.68 -22.00 -7.51
N ASP A 55 -11.03 -22.56 -6.53
CA ASP A 55 -11.07 -22.08 -5.14
C ASP A 55 -10.49 -20.66 -4.99
N VAL A 56 -9.39 -20.37 -5.70
CA VAL A 56 -8.79 -19.03 -5.73
C VAL A 56 -9.81 -18.00 -6.24
N VAL A 57 -10.46 -18.31 -7.36
CA VAL A 57 -11.44 -17.39 -7.98
C VAL A 57 -12.65 -17.14 -7.08
N LYS A 58 -13.09 -18.14 -6.32
CA LYS A 58 -14.22 -18.01 -5.40
C LYS A 58 -13.88 -17.26 -4.11
N THR A 59 -12.61 -17.27 -3.69
CA THR A 59 -12.19 -16.69 -2.41
C THR A 59 -11.75 -15.25 -2.54
N ILE A 60 -11.11 -14.86 -3.67
CA ILE A 60 -10.61 -13.50 -3.84
C ILE A 60 -11.70 -12.56 -4.37
N ASP A 61 -11.82 -11.39 -3.75
CA ASP A 61 -12.67 -10.30 -4.23
C ASP A 61 -11.82 -9.30 -5.03
N VAL A 62 -12.10 -9.20 -6.34
CA VAL A 62 -11.34 -8.34 -7.26
C VAL A 62 -12.22 -7.17 -7.68
N ARG A 63 -11.93 -5.97 -7.18
CA ARG A 63 -12.66 -4.73 -7.47
C ARG A 63 -11.80 -3.74 -8.27
N GLY A 64 -12.43 -2.98 -9.15
CA GLY A 64 -11.79 -1.93 -9.92
C GLY A 64 -10.54 -2.40 -10.68
N GLU A 65 -9.46 -1.65 -10.56
CA GLU A 65 -8.17 -1.93 -11.24
C GLU A 65 -7.33 -3.03 -10.55
N MET A 66 -7.88 -3.72 -9.54
CA MET A 66 -7.15 -4.75 -8.76
C MET A 66 -6.79 -6.02 -9.54
N HIS A 67 -7.19 -6.13 -10.81
CA HIS A 67 -6.85 -7.27 -11.67
C HIS A 67 -5.32 -7.53 -11.80
N ARG A 68 -4.49 -6.52 -11.56
CA ARG A 68 -3.01 -6.64 -11.55
C ARG A 68 -2.49 -7.32 -10.30
N TYR A 69 -3.24 -7.24 -9.21
CA TYR A 69 -2.85 -7.70 -7.89
C TYR A 69 -3.43 -9.06 -7.52
N ILE A 70 -4.10 -9.72 -8.45
CA ILE A 70 -4.67 -11.05 -8.22
C ILE A 70 -3.67 -12.01 -7.55
N PRO A 71 -2.37 -12.08 -7.95
CA PRO A 71 -1.42 -12.94 -7.25
C PRO A 71 -1.20 -12.52 -5.79
N VAL A 72 -1.25 -11.21 -5.49
CA VAL A 72 -1.08 -10.69 -4.13
C VAL A 72 -2.31 -11.00 -3.28
N LEU A 73 -3.50 -10.80 -3.84
CA LEU A 73 -4.77 -11.13 -3.19
C LEU A 73 -4.87 -12.62 -2.90
N ALA A 74 -4.49 -13.47 -3.86
CA ALA A 74 -4.45 -14.91 -3.68
C ALA A 74 -3.52 -15.30 -2.53
N LYS A 75 -2.30 -14.73 -2.47
CA LYS A 75 -1.37 -14.97 -1.36
C LYS A 75 -1.94 -14.53 -0.02
N SER A 76 -2.57 -13.36 0.04
CA SER A 76 -3.20 -12.84 1.27
C SER A 76 -4.39 -13.69 1.72
N ALA A 77 -5.06 -14.38 0.78
CA ALA A 77 -6.12 -15.34 1.06
C ALA A 77 -5.62 -16.75 1.44
N GLY A 78 -4.28 -16.93 1.53
CA GLY A 78 -3.68 -18.20 1.97
C GLY A 78 -3.18 -19.11 0.85
N PHE A 79 -3.35 -18.76 -0.41
CA PHE A 79 -2.84 -19.53 -1.55
C PHE A 79 -1.35 -19.23 -1.78
N SER A 80 -0.47 -20.15 -1.43
CA SER A 80 0.98 -19.92 -1.44
C SER A 80 1.67 -20.47 -2.68
N HIS A 81 1.08 -21.43 -3.39
CA HIS A 81 1.69 -22.07 -4.56
C HIS A 81 1.44 -21.24 -5.84
N ILE A 82 2.13 -20.12 -5.92
CA ILE A 82 2.01 -19.16 -7.02
C ILE A 82 3.30 -19.18 -7.84
N THR A 83 3.16 -19.38 -9.16
CA THR A 83 4.29 -19.42 -10.08
C THR A 83 4.03 -18.60 -11.34
N GLU A 84 5.03 -18.50 -12.22
CA GLU A 84 4.88 -17.85 -13.51
C GLU A 84 5.40 -18.73 -14.66
N LYS A 85 4.83 -18.53 -15.84
CA LYS A 85 5.25 -19.21 -17.07
C LYS A 85 5.51 -18.19 -18.16
N VAL A 86 6.61 -18.36 -18.89
CA VAL A 86 6.95 -17.47 -20.01
C VAL A 86 5.89 -17.58 -21.10
N VAL A 87 5.37 -16.42 -21.52
CA VAL A 87 4.37 -16.31 -22.58
C VAL A 87 4.89 -15.43 -23.72
N ILE A 88 4.51 -15.77 -24.95
CA ILE A 88 4.87 -15.01 -26.14
C ILE A 88 4.00 -13.76 -26.21
N HIS A 89 4.62 -12.58 -26.22
CA HIS A 89 3.94 -11.31 -26.40
C HIS A 89 3.94 -10.92 -27.87
N GLN A 90 2.74 -10.73 -28.42
CA GLN A 90 2.59 -10.17 -29.77
C GLN A 90 2.30 -8.67 -29.68
N ALA A 91 2.98 -7.87 -30.51
CA ALA A 91 2.67 -6.45 -30.62
C ALA A 91 1.24 -6.26 -31.13
N ARG A 92 0.55 -5.23 -30.59
CA ARG A 92 -0.81 -4.91 -31.04
C ARG A 92 -0.79 -4.49 -32.51
N LYS A 93 -1.54 -5.17 -33.36
CA LYS A 93 -1.66 -4.85 -34.78
C LYS A 93 -2.62 -3.68 -35.06
N TYR A 94 -3.66 -3.50 -34.24
CA TYR A 94 -4.72 -2.50 -34.44
C TYR A 94 -5.00 -1.73 -33.15
N GLY A 95 -5.46 -0.47 -33.29
CA GLY A 95 -5.93 0.39 -32.20
C GLY A 95 -4.83 1.20 -31.50
N LYS A 96 -5.21 2.39 -30.99
CA LYS A 96 -4.34 3.28 -30.21
C LYS A 96 -4.47 2.97 -28.71
N THR A 97 -3.38 3.18 -27.98
CA THR A 97 -3.37 3.01 -26.53
C THR A 97 -4.12 4.17 -25.86
N LYS A 98 -5.23 3.89 -25.18
CA LYS A 98 -6.02 4.89 -24.42
C LYS A 98 -5.50 5.10 -22.98
N PHE A 99 -4.26 4.76 -22.69
CA PHE A 99 -3.73 4.76 -21.32
C PHE A 99 -2.94 6.03 -21.02
N GLY A 100 -3.52 6.92 -20.20
CA GLY A 100 -2.91 8.14 -19.70
C GLY A 100 -2.15 7.97 -18.38
N ILE A 101 -1.68 9.10 -17.85
CA ILE A 101 -0.99 9.23 -16.55
C ILE A 101 -1.88 8.75 -15.39
N GLU A 102 -3.21 8.96 -15.50
CA GLU A 102 -4.19 8.52 -14.49
C GLU A 102 -4.05 7.04 -14.12
N ARG A 103 -3.79 6.18 -15.11
CA ARG A 103 -3.60 4.76 -14.84
C ARG A 103 -2.35 4.45 -14.03
N PHE A 104 -1.31 5.28 -14.15
CA PHE A 104 -0.09 5.14 -13.37
C PHE A 104 -0.35 5.54 -11.92
N ILE A 105 -1.03 6.68 -11.72
CA ILE A 105 -1.41 7.18 -10.38
C ILE A 105 -2.34 6.17 -9.69
N ASN A 106 -3.39 5.72 -10.35
CA ASN A 106 -4.31 4.73 -9.81
C ASN A 106 -3.59 3.41 -9.48
N GLY A 107 -2.72 2.94 -10.39
CA GLY A 107 -1.92 1.74 -10.14
C GLY A 107 -0.97 1.88 -8.95
N PHE A 108 -0.42 3.06 -8.70
CA PHE A 108 0.42 3.33 -7.54
C PHE A 108 -0.41 3.39 -6.23
N LEU A 109 -1.55 4.05 -6.27
CA LEU A 109 -2.48 4.10 -5.13
C LEU A 109 -3.02 2.71 -4.76
N ASP A 110 -3.37 1.91 -5.76
CA ASP A 110 -3.78 0.52 -5.55
C ASP A 110 -2.66 -0.31 -4.90
N LEU A 111 -1.40 -0.09 -5.34
CA LEU A 111 -0.25 -0.78 -4.75
C LEU A 111 -0.07 -0.41 -3.28
N LEU A 112 -0.19 0.86 -2.94
CA LEU A 112 -0.14 1.32 -1.55
C LEU A 112 -1.28 0.70 -0.72
N THR A 113 -2.49 0.72 -1.26
CA THR A 113 -3.67 0.15 -0.61
C THR A 113 -3.49 -1.34 -0.34
N ILE A 114 -3.07 -2.10 -1.34
CA ILE A 114 -2.85 -3.55 -1.19
C ILE A 114 -1.68 -3.84 -0.27
N GLY A 115 -0.60 -3.07 -0.37
CA GLY A 115 0.54 -3.17 0.53
C GLY A 115 0.14 -2.93 1.98
N PHE A 116 -0.68 -1.93 2.19
CA PHE A 116 -1.24 -1.62 3.50
C PHE A 116 -2.16 -2.74 3.99
N LEU A 117 -3.14 -3.16 3.19
CA LEU A 117 -4.09 -4.21 3.54
C LEU A 117 -3.42 -5.56 3.77
N SER A 118 -2.40 -5.93 2.98
CA SER A 118 -1.70 -7.20 3.15
C SER A 118 -0.90 -7.28 4.45
N LYS A 119 -0.34 -6.15 4.90
CA LYS A 119 0.50 -6.10 6.10
C LYS A 119 -0.27 -5.70 7.36
N PHE A 120 -1.18 -4.76 7.25
CA PHE A 120 -1.89 -4.14 8.38
C PHE A 120 -3.41 -4.31 8.33
N GLY A 121 -3.96 -4.93 7.28
CA GLY A 121 -5.40 -5.08 7.08
C GLY A 121 -6.12 -5.84 8.19
N LYS A 122 -5.39 -6.66 8.97
CA LYS A 122 -5.94 -7.37 10.13
C LYS A 122 -5.82 -6.59 11.45
N ARG A 123 -4.91 -5.61 11.53
CA ARG A 123 -4.64 -4.85 12.77
C ARG A 123 -4.17 -3.42 12.45
N PRO A 124 -5.02 -2.56 11.90
CA PRO A 124 -4.66 -1.19 11.53
C PRO A 124 -4.25 -0.33 12.72
N MET A 125 -4.80 -0.63 13.92
CA MET A 125 -4.46 0.06 15.16
C MET A 125 -2.97 -0.04 15.50
N HIS A 126 -2.30 -1.16 15.21
CA HIS A 126 -0.87 -1.31 15.47
C HIS A 126 -0.01 -0.32 14.68
N LEU A 127 -0.38 0.02 13.44
CA LEU A 127 0.36 1.00 12.65
C LEU A 127 -0.02 2.43 13.01
N PHE A 128 -1.30 2.76 12.87
CA PHE A 128 -1.77 4.13 13.05
C PHE A 128 -1.73 4.56 14.51
N GLY A 129 -2.05 3.66 15.44
CA GLY A 129 -1.97 3.93 16.87
C GLY A 129 -0.53 4.17 17.32
N ALA A 130 0.41 3.29 16.94
CA ALA A 130 1.82 3.48 17.29
C ALA A 130 2.41 4.76 16.69
N LEU A 131 2.14 5.03 15.41
CA LEU A 131 2.58 6.26 14.75
C LEU A 131 1.93 7.50 15.39
N GLY A 132 0.65 7.42 15.72
CA GLY A 132 -0.10 8.49 16.37
C GLY A 132 0.47 8.85 17.72
N VAL A 133 0.71 7.84 18.57
CA VAL A 133 1.32 8.01 19.89
C VAL A 133 2.73 8.62 19.76
N LEU A 134 3.55 8.11 18.86
CA LEU A 134 4.91 8.62 18.66
C LEU A 134 4.91 10.08 18.23
N VAL A 135 4.12 10.46 17.24
CA VAL A 135 4.03 11.85 16.72
C VAL A 135 3.45 12.77 17.79
N PHE A 136 2.46 12.31 18.55
CA PHE A 136 1.91 13.07 19.69
C PHE A 136 2.96 13.35 20.75
N PHE A 137 3.72 12.33 21.17
CA PHE A 137 4.76 12.50 22.19
C PHE A 137 5.92 13.39 21.73
N ILE A 138 6.30 13.33 20.46
CA ILE A 138 7.29 14.26 19.90
C ILE A 138 6.78 15.72 20.04
N GLY A 139 5.55 15.99 19.62
CA GLY A 139 4.94 17.30 19.76
C GLY A 139 4.82 17.75 21.22
N PHE A 140 4.39 16.84 22.10
CA PHE A 140 4.28 17.09 23.52
C PHE A 140 5.63 17.44 24.17
N CYS A 141 6.69 16.68 23.91
CA CYS A 141 8.03 16.95 24.43
C CYS A 141 8.55 18.30 23.96
N PHE A 142 8.28 18.66 22.70
CA PHE A 142 8.65 19.98 22.17
C PHE A 142 7.87 21.11 22.86
N ALA A 143 6.57 20.98 23.03
CA ALA A 143 5.74 21.96 23.72
C ALA A 143 6.16 22.11 25.18
N PHE A 144 6.44 20.99 25.84
CA PHE A 144 6.90 20.95 27.22
C PHE A 144 8.25 21.62 27.39
N TYR A 145 9.20 21.33 26.49
CA TYR A 145 10.51 22.01 26.46
C TYR A 145 10.37 23.53 26.32
N LEU A 146 9.53 24.01 25.38
CA LEU A 146 9.28 25.44 25.21
C LEU A 146 8.60 26.07 26.43
N GLY A 147 7.76 25.32 27.13
CA GLY A 147 7.17 25.74 28.39
C GLY A 147 8.18 25.93 29.50
N ILE A 148 9.08 24.97 29.70
CA ILE A 148 10.17 25.03 30.69
C ILE A 148 11.10 26.18 30.34
N ASP A 149 11.52 26.30 29.08
CA ASP A 149 12.39 27.39 28.61
C ASP A 149 11.83 28.76 28.96
N LYS A 150 10.52 28.93 28.72
CA LYS A 150 9.83 30.21 29.02
C LYS A 150 9.65 30.49 30.49
N LEU A 151 9.44 29.47 31.32
CA LEU A 151 9.16 29.65 32.75
C LEU A 151 10.43 29.80 33.57
N PHE A 152 11.49 29.06 33.22
CA PHE A 152 12.67 28.93 34.09
C PHE A 152 13.99 29.49 33.49
N ILE A 153 14.10 29.50 32.14
CA ILE A 153 15.36 29.86 31.48
C ILE A 153 15.27 31.29 30.97
N ASP A 154 14.23 31.67 30.22
CA ASP A 154 14.07 33.00 29.64
C ASP A 154 12.67 33.58 29.89
N PRO A 155 12.33 33.97 31.14
CA PRO A 155 10.98 34.49 31.46
C PRO A 155 10.62 35.78 30.73
N THR A 156 11.62 36.63 30.44
CA THR A 156 11.44 37.96 29.81
C THR A 156 11.58 37.92 28.30
N GLY A 157 12.02 36.81 27.71
CA GLY A 157 12.19 36.65 26.29
C GLY A 157 10.90 36.57 25.46
N ARG A 158 11.03 36.20 24.20
CA ARG A 158 9.92 36.10 23.26
C ARG A 158 8.78 35.23 23.79
N LEU A 159 7.55 35.64 23.53
CA LEU A 159 6.36 34.84 23.83
C LEU A 159 6.44 33.47 23.12
N ILE A 160 5.95 32.42 23.77
CA ILE A 160 5.91 31.06 23.18
C ILE A 160 5.18 31.08 21.83
N THR A 161 4.09 31.85 21.73
CA THR A 161 3.29 32.00 20.51
C THR A 161 4.04 32.67 19.36
N ASN A 162 5.10 33.43 19.64
CA ASN A 162 5.94 34.07 18.60
C ASN A 162 7.06 33.15 18.11
N ARG A 163 7.10 31.90 18.60
CA ARG A 163 8.08 30.90 18.21
C ARG A 163 7.42 29.91 17.21
N PRO A 164 7.91 29.79 15.96
CA PRO A 164 7.34 28.87 14.98
C PRO A 164 7.29 27.41 15.46
N GLN A 165 8.25 27.03 16.34
CA GLN A 165 8.34 25.68 16.91
C GLN A 165 7.12 25.30 17.74
N PHE A 166 6.46 26.28 18.37
CA PHE A 166 5.23 26.05 19.12
C PHE A 166 4.09 25.55 18.22
N PHE A 167 3.91 26.15 17.05
CA PHE A 167 2.89 25.70 16.11
C PHE A 167 3.21 24.33 15.52
N LEU A 168 4.50 24.01 15.29
CA LEU A 168 4.90 22.67 14.88
C LEU A 168 4.58 21.63 15.95
N ALA A 169 4.82 21.96 17.22
CA ALA A 169 4.50 21.08 18.35
C ALA A 169 2.99 20.82 18.42
N LEU A 170 2.17 21.87 18.37
CA LEU A 170 0.69 21.74 18.38
C LEU A 170 0.19 20.93 17.19
N THR A 171 0.67 21.23 16.00
CA THR A 171 0.30 20.49 14.78
C THR A 171 0.65 19.02 14.90
N SER A 172 1.83 18.70 15.43
CA SER A 172 2.24 17.30 15.66
C SER A 172 1.32 16.59 16.64
N MET A 173 0.92 17.23 17.74
CA MET A 173 -0.02 16.65 18.70
C MET A 173 -1.40 16.39 18.06
N ILE A 174 -1.90 17.34 17.26
CA ILE A 174 -3.19 17.19 16.56
C ILE A 174 -3.11 16.04 15.54
N ILE A 175 -2.06 15.99 14.72
CA ILE A 175 -1.85 14.92 13.72
C ILE A 175 -1.70 13.57 14.42
N GLY A 176 -0.94 13.51 15.52
CA GLY A 176 -0.77 12.30 16.31
C GLY A 176 -2.12 11.76 16.85
N THR A 177 -2.95 12.64 17.38
CA THR A 177 -4.30 12.29 17.83
C THR A 177 -5.18 11.79 16.69
N GLN A 178 -5.11 12.44 15.52
CA GLN A 178 -5.88 12.03 14.34
C GLN A 178 -5.45 10.65 13.82
N PHE A 179 -4.15 10.34 13.77
CA PHE A 179 -3.69 9.01 13.41
C PHE A 179 -4.16 7.95 14.41
N PHE A 180 -4.12 8.23 15.69
CA PHE A 180 -4.61 7.32 16.72
C PHE A 180 -6.11 7.03 16.53
N LEU A 181 -6.92 8.07 16.36
CA LEU A 181 -8.36 7.92 16.13
C LEU A 181 -8.68 7.18 14.84
N ALA A 182 -7.94 7.46 13.74
CA ALA A 182 -8.10 6.75 12.48
C ALA A 182 -7.79 5.25 12.63
N GLY A 183 -6.73 4.91 13.36
CA GLY A 183 -6.39 3.50 13.67
C GLY A 183 -7.49 2.81 14.48
N PHE A 184 -8.00 3.48 15.48
CA PHE A 184 -9.08 2.97 16.35
C PHE A 184 -10.39 2.76 15.57
N LEU A 185 -10.79 3.72 14.75
CA LEU A 185 -11.98 3.59 13.88
C LEU A 185 -11.84 2.46 12.87
N ALA A 186 -10.66 2.34 12.25
CA ALA A 186 -10.39 1.24 11.31
C ALA A 186 -10.49 -0.13 11.99
N GLU A 187 -10.00 -0.26 13.21
CA GLU A 187 -10.12 -1.49 14.01
C GLU A 187 -11.57 -1.82 14.35
N LEU A 188 -12.37 -0.81 14.75
CA LEU A 188 -13.81 -1.00 15.03
C LEU A 188 -14.58 -1.47 13.80
N VAL A 189 -14.34 -0.86 12.63
CA VAL A 189 -14.98 -1.25 11.38
C VAL A 189 -14.62 -2.68 10.96
N LEU A 190 -13.39 -3.11 11.20
CA LEU A 190 -13.00 -4.50 10.93
C LEU A 190 -13.72 -5.48 11.84
N ARG A 191 -13.77 -5.20 13.14
CA ARG A 191 -14.46 -6.07 14.10
C ARG A 191 -15.95 -6.17 13.84
N SER A 192 -16.61 -5.08 13.45
CA SER A 192 -18.04 -5.11 13.12
C SER A 192 -18.35 -6.02 11.94
N ARG A 193 -17.44 -6.13 10.95
CA ARG A 193 -17.60 -7.04 9.79
C ARG A 193 -17.37 -8.51 10.13
N GLU A 194 -16.59 -8.81 11.15
CA GLU A 194 -16.35 -10.19 11.60
C GLU A 194 -17.52 -10.74 12.42
N THR A 195 -18.38 -9.88 12.94
CA THR A 195 -19.56 -10.24 13.75
C THR A 195 -20.87 -10.35 12.95
N GLU A 196 -20.87 -9.98 11.67
CA GLU A 196 -22.01 -10.24 10.78
C GLU A 196 -21.93 -11.70 10.28
N PRO A 197 -22.96 -12.53 10.58
CA PRO A 197 -23.02 -13.96 10.22
C PRO A 197 -23.14 -14.20 8.70
#